data_06538f1f38fea2051ef82ce45947f9e7
#
_entry.id   06538f1f38fea2051ef82ce45947f9e7
#
_cell.length_a   1.000
_cell.length_b   1.000
_cell.length_c   1.000
_cell.angle_alpha   90.00
_cell.angle_beta   90.00
_cell.angle_gamma   90.00
#
_symmetry.space_group_name_H-M   'P 1'
#
loop_
_entity.id
_entity.type
_entity.pdbx_description
1 polymer ?
#
loop_
_entity_poly.entity_id
_entity_poly.type
_entity_poly.pdbx_seq_one_letter_code
_entity_poly.pdbx_strand_id
1 'polypeptide(L)'
;MTIYIAICDNNVADRKALERLLEREKDRRLAENFDVLYIDSFGSEEALMATPVKYDIFFMDMTEGPSNGMEIAKKLRLRGITAPIVLLESTISYTSYVNAPEDIIYIEKPINKGQVSHLVEVAQDWAKRKTPLIEVRCQKDTHFIRYDELIRAIPLDSFYTRLCLSGGDFLEMTDSIDSLFNQCISYGCFIRCKKDIVNIYHIESATDNGFRLTNGDTVTYRFTQRKPIINTMAQNMRYLSTR
;
A
#
# COMPACT_ATOMS: atom_id res chain seq x y z
N MET A 1 -2.77 -4.57 -18.72
CA MET A 1 -2.43 -4.45 -17.28
C MET A 1 -3.34 -5.38 -16.49
N THR A 2 -2.98 -5.74 -15.26
CA THR A 2 -3.83 -6.55 -14.37
C THR A 2 -4.35 -5.66 -13.24
N ILE A 3 -5.65 -5.74 -12.95
CA ILE A 3 -6.32 -4.99 -11.88
C ILE A 3 -6.95 -6.00 -10.92
N TYR A 4 -6.63 -5.89 -9.64
CA TYR A 4 -7.15 -6.76 -8.59
C TYR A 4 -8.25 -6.05 -7.81
N ILE A 5 -9.43 -6.68 -7.73
CA ILE A 5 -10.65 -6.14 -7.13
C ILE A 5 -11.05 -7.00 -5.94
N ALA A 6 -11.27 -6.39 -4.78
CA ALA A 6 -11.83 -7.04 -3.62
C ALA A 6 -13.29 -6.65 -3.43
N ILE A 7 -14.15 -7.63 -3.16
CA ILE A 7 -15.53 -7.43 -2.70
C ILE A 7 -15.63 -7.98 -1.28
N CYS A 8 -16.11 -7.19 -0.34
CA CYS A 8 -16.38 -7.64 1.02
C CYS A 8 -17.82 -7.28 1.41
N ASP A 9 -18.68 -8.27 1.44
CA ASP A 9 -20.10 -8.16 1.76
C ASP A 9 -20.56 -9.47 2.41
N ASN A 10 -21.18 -9.40 3.57
CA ASN A 10 -21.73 -10.58 4.26
C ASN A 10 -23.03 -11.08 3.63
N ASN A 11 -23.75 -10.22 2.88
CA ASN A 11 -24.93 -10.59 2.12
C ASN A 11 -24.52 -11.31 0.81
N VAL A 12 -24.78 -12.60 0.75
CA VAL A 12 -24.43 -13.43 -0.41
C VAL A 12 -25.12 -12.97 -1.69
N ALA A 13 -26.37 -12.48 -1.61
CA ALA A 13 -27.13 -12.05 -2.79
C ALA A 13 -26.54 -10.76 -3.39
N ASP A 14 -26.24 -9.77 -2.56
CA ASP A 14 -25.65 -8.50 -2.98
C ASP A 14 -24.24 -8.71 -3.53
N ARG A 15 -23.42 -9.50 -2.82
CA ARG A 15 -22.08 -9.89 -3.27
C ARG A 15 -22.11 -10.55 -4.64
N LYS A 16 -23.01 -11.51 -4.87
CA LYS A 16 -23.20 -12.18 -6.17
C LYS A 16 -23.72 -11.24 -7.26
N ALA A 17 -24.55 -10.28 -6.91
CA ALA A 17 -25.02 -9.26 -7.87
C ALA A 17 -23.86 -8.39 -8.36
N LEU A 18 -23.00 -7.92 -7.45
CA LEU A 18 -21.81 -7.14 -7.80
C LEU A 18 -20.77 -7.97 -8.58
N GLU A 19 -20.51 -9.22 -8.17
CA GLU A 19 -19.64 -10.13 -8.92
C GLU A 19 -20.08 -10.25 -10.39
N ARG A 20 -21.37 -10.45 -10.65
CA ARG A 20 -21.91 -10.56 -12.02
C ARG A 20 -21.71 -9.29 -12.84
N LEU A 21 -21.80 -8.10 -12.22
CA LEU A 21 -21.55 -6.84 -12.91
C LEU A 21 -20.07 -6.69 -13.27
N LEU A 22 -19.18 -7.02 -12.34
CA LEU A 22 -17.73 -6.97 -12.54
C LEU A 22 -17.25 -8.03 -13.56
N GLU A 23 -17.82 -9.25 -13.55
CA GLU A 23 -17.50 -10.27 -14.57
C GLU A 23 -17.93 -9.81 -15.97
N ARG A 24 -19.10 -9.17 -16.12
CA ARG A 24 -19.51 -8.58 -17.41
C ARG A 24 -18.57 -7.47 -17.87
N GLU A 25 -18.08 -6.63 -16.95
CA GLU A 25 -17.10 -5.58 -17.26
C GLU A 25 -15.75 -6.20 -17.65
N LYS A 26 -15.34 -7.26 -16.99
CA LYS A 26 -14.16 -8.05 -17.35
C LYS A 26 -14.25 -8.61 -18.76
N ASP A 27 -15.37 -9.25 -19.11
CA ASP A 27 -15.59 -9.81 -20.45
C ASP A 27 -15.56 -8.72 -21.52
N ARG A 28 -16.17 -7.56 -21.25
CA ARG A 28 -16.13 -6.40 -22.15
C ARG A 28 -14.69 -5.94 -22.39
N ARG A 29 -13.91 -5.76 -21.31
CA ARG A 29 -12.53 -5.30 -21.39
C ARG A 29 -11.61 -6.29 -22.09
N LEU A 30 -11.81 -7.58 -21.88
CA LEU A 30 -11.10 -8.63 -22.62
C LEU A 30 -11.39 -8.58 -24.12
N ALA A 31 -12.65 -8.40 -24.52
CA ALA A 31 -13.04 -8.29 -25.93
C ALA A 31 -12.45 -7.05 -26.61
N GLU A 32 -12.23 -5.97 -25.87
CA GLU A 32 -11.65 -4.72 -26.35
C GLU A 32 -10.10 -4.69 -26.20
N ASN A 33 -9.46 -5.80 -25.77
CA ASN A 33 -8.03 -5.92 -25.50
C ASN A 33 -7.50 -4.90 -24.47
N PHE A 34 -8.33 -4.55 -23.48
CA PHE A 34 -7.93 -3.76 -22.32
C PHE A 34 -7.32 -4.63 -21.21
N ASP A 35 -7.51 -4.20 -19.98
CA ASP A 35 -6.94 -4.81 -18.80
C ASP A 35 -7.64 -6.12 -18.41
N VAL A 36 -6.91 -6.98 -17.70
CA VAL A 36 -7.46 -8.21 -17.10
C VAL A 36 -7.90 -7.91 -15.68
N LEU A 37 -9.15 -8.21 -15.33
CA LEU A 37 -9.68 -8.06 -13.99
C LEU A 37 -9.62 -9.39 -13.23
N TYR A 38 -9.08 -9.36 -12.01
CA TYR A 38 -9.16 -10.43 -11.02
C TYR A 38 -10.05 -10.00 -9.88
N ILE A 39 -11.11 -10.76 -9.62
CA ILE A 39 -12.16 -10.43 -8.67
C ILE A 39 -12.14 -11.49 -7.57
N ASP A 40 -11.82 -11.06 -6.34
CA ASP A 40 -11.90 -11.90 -5.16
C ASP A 40 -13.04 -11.40 -4.25
N SER A 41 -13.83 -12.36 -3.74
CA SER A 41 -15.01 -12.07 -2.91
C SER A 41 -14.88 -12.67 -1.53
N PHE A 42 -15.15 -11.84 -0.53
CA PHE A 42 -15.03 -12.17 0.87
C PHE A 42 -16.36 -11.99 1.59
N GLY A 43 -16.72 -12.97 2.40
CA GLY A 43 -17.88 -12.92 3.30
C GLY A 43 -17.51 -12.43 4.71
N SER A 44 -16.24 -12.19 5.00
CA SER A 44 -15.78 -11.72 6.30
C SER A 44 -14.56 -10.80 6.19
N GLU A 45 -14.40 -9.96 7.21
CA GLU A 45 -13.27 -9.05 7.35
C GLU A 45 -11.94 -9.81 7.42
N GLU A 46 -11.85 -10.89 8.20
CA GLU A 46 -10.61 -11.62 8.44
C GLU A 46 -9.99 -12.14 7.15
N ALA A 47 -10.84 -12.67 6.25
CA ALA A 47 -10.38 -13.19 4.98
C ALA A 47 -9.84 -12.07 4.06
N LEU A 48 -10.50 -10.91 4.02
CA LEU A 48 -10.03 -9.74 3.28
C LEU A 48 -8.71 -9.21 3.84
N MET A 49 -8.60 -9.11 5.16
CA MET A 49 -7.44 -8.52 5.85
C MET A 49 -6.19 -9.40 5.84
N ALA A 50 -6.26 -10.63 5.31
CA ALA A 50 -5.11 -11.52 5.18
C ALA A 50 -4.08 -11.01 4.16
N THR A 51 -4.53 -10.44 3.03
CA THR A 51 -3.65 -9.94 1.96
C THR A 51 -4.18 -8.67 1.30
N PRO A 52 -4.47 -7.60 2.06
CA PRO A 52 -5.15 -6.42 1.54
C PRO A 52 -4.31 -5.63 0.52
N VAL A 53 -2.98 -5.70 0.60
CA VAL A 53 -2.04 -5.02 -0.32
C VAL A 53 -2.14 -5.48 -1.77
N LYS A 54 -2.75 -6.64 -2.00
CA LYS A 54 -2.95 -7.21 -3.34
C LYS A 54 -3.89 -6.36 -4.19
N TYR A 55 -4.90 -5.71 -3.58
CA TYR A 55 -6.02 -5.12 -4.29
C TYR A 55 -5.77 -3.67 -4.71
N ASP A 56 -6.31 -3.33 -5.88
CA ASP A 56 -6.26 -2.02 -6.49
C ASP A 56 -7.55 -1.21 -6.26
N ILE A 57 -8.61 -1.87 -5.77
CA ILE A 57 -9.87 -1.26 -5.33
C ILE A 57 -10.62 -2.23 -4.41
N PHE A 58 -11.37 -1.66 -3.46
CA PHE A 58 -12.22 -2.39 -2.53
C PHE A 58 -13.67 -1.95 -2.68
N PHE A 59 -14.57 -2.89 -2.80
CA PHE A 59 -16.01 -2.70 -2.68
C PHE A 59 -16.48 -3.30 -1.37
N MET A 60 -17.06 -2.52 -0.49
CA MET A 60 -17.47 -2.96 0.84
C MET A 60 -18.91 -2.53 1.14
N ASP A 61 -19.64 -3.42 1.77
CA ASP A 61 -21.00 -3.14 2.22
C ASP A 61 -21.01 -2.38 3.55
N MET A 62 -21.99 -1.48 3.69
CA MET A 62 -22.19 -0.63 4.87
C MET A 62 -23.26 -1.15 5.84
N THR A 63 -23.64 -2.43 5.76
CA THR A 63 -24.62 -3.02 6.70
C THR A 63 -24.17 -2.87 8.14
N GLU A 64 -25.13 -2.66 9.03
CA GLU A 64 -24.88 -2.61 10.48
C GLU A 64 -24.33 -3.93 10.98
N GLY A 65 -23.28 -3.87 11.80
CA GLY A 65 -22.67 -5.04 12.43
C GLY A 65 -21.17 -4.91 12.64
N PRO A 66 -20.54 -5.93 13.20
CA PRO A 66 -19.10 -5.91 13.51
C PRO A 66 -18.19 -5.89 12.28
N SER A 67 -18.72 -6.22 11.10
CA SER A 67 -18.00 -6.17 9.80
C SER A 67 -18.50 -5.02 8.93
N ASN A 68 -18.84 -3.87 9.52
CA ASN A 68 -19.25 -2.67 8.81
C ASN A 68 -18.12 -2.17 7.90
N GLY A 69 -18.42 -1.93 6.62
CA GLY A 69 -17.45 -1.49 5.62
C GLY A 69 -16.64 -0.24 6.02
N MET A 70 -17.24 0.69 6.78
CA MET A 70 -16.55 1.86 7.31
C MET A 70 -15.45 1.49 8.30
N GLU A 71 -15.71 0.57 9.21
CA GLU A 71 -14.70 0.13 10.19
C GLU A 71 -13.56 -0.65 9.50
N ILE A 72 -13.89 -1.45 8.49
CA ILE A 72 -12.89 -2.12 7.66
C ILE A 72 -12.06 -1.08 6.90
N ALA A 73 -12.69 -0.04 6.32
CA ALA A 73 -12.01 1.05 5.63
C ALA A 73 -11.01 1.77 6.55
N LYS A 74 -11.40 2.12 7.76
CA LYS A 74 -10.52 2.72 8.77
C LYS A 74 -9.32 1.81 9.08
N LYS A 75 -9.56 0.51 9.28
CA LYS A 75 -8.48 -0.47 9.55
C LYS A 75 -7.52 -0.59 8.37
N LEU A 76 -8.02 -0.58 7.12
CA LEU A 76 -7.18 -0.58 5.92
C LEU A 76 -6.30 0.68 5.88
N ARG A 77 -6.86 1.86 6.14
CA ARG A 77 -6.10 3.12 6.18
C ARG A 77 -5.05 3.13 7.29
N LEU A 78 -5.39 2.65 8.49
CA LEU A 78 -4.44 2.51 9.60
C LEU A 78 -3.27 1.56 9.28
N ARG A 79 -3.49 0.58 8.38
CA ARG A 79 -2.43 -0.31 7.88
C ARG A 79 -1.64 0.25 6.70
N GLY A 80 -1.94 1.46 6.25
CA GLY A 80 -1.24 2.12 5.14
C GLY A 80 -1.75 1.73 3.75
N ILE A 81 -2.91 1.08 3.64
CA ILE A 81 -3.53 0.78 2.34
C ILE A 81 -4.17 2.05 1.81
N THR A 82 -3.72 2.53 0.64
CA THR A 82 -4.18 3.76 -0.02
C THR A 82 -5.04 3.51 -1.26
N ALA A 83 -5.29 2.24 -1.61
CA ALA A 83 -6.15 1.90 -2.74
C ALA A 83 -7.57 2.45 -2.56
N PRO A 84 -8.27 2.85 -3.65
CA PRO A 84 -9.65 3.32 -3.60
C PRO A 84 -10.58 2.37 -2.85
N ILE A 85 -11.43 2.94 -2.01
CA ILE A 85 -12.45 2.21 -1.25
C ILE A 85 -13.82 2.73 -1.67
N VAL A 86 -14.69 1.81 -2.05
CA VAL A 86 -16.09 2.07 -2.41
C VAL A 86 -16.97 1.47 -1.34
N LEU A 87 -17.76 2.30 -0.68
CA LEU A 87 -18.77 1.87 0.28
C LEU A 87 -20.13 1.84 -0.40
N LEU A 88 -20.81 0.69 -0.32
CA LEU A 88 -22.12 0.45 -0.91
C LEU A 88 -23.17 0.51 0.18
N GLU A 89 -24.15 1.41 0.05
CA GLU A 89 -25.22 1.63 1.02
C GLU A 89 -26.60 1.50 0.39
N SER A 90 -27.57 1.02 1.17
CA SER A 90 -28.96 0.99 0.76
C SER A 90 -29.62 2.39 0.80
N THR A 91 -29.12 3.28 1.66
CA THR A 91 -29.53 4.68 1.74
C THR A 91 -28.38 5.51 2.25
N ILE A 92 -27.92 6.48 1.47
CA ILE A 92 -26.81 7.37 1.88
C ILE A 92 -27.31 8.30 2.98
N SER A 93 -26.74 8.16 4.17
CA SER A 93 -26.96 9.05 5.31
C SER A 93 -25.71 9.88 5.59
N TYR A 94 -25.70 11.12 5.16
CA TYR A 94 -24.55 12.03 5.34
C TYR A 94 -24.20 12.30 6.81
N THR A 95 -25.11 12.03 7.75
CA THR A 95 -24.88 12.20 9.19
C THR A 95 -24.02 11.10 9.79
N SER A 96 -23.85 9.96 9.12
CA SER A 96 -23.09 8.81 9.59
C SER A 96 -21.56 8.92 9.33
N TYR A 97 -21.13 9.98 8.61
CA TYR A 97 -19.76 10.09 8.11
C TYR A 97 -18.84 11.02 8.90
N VAL A 98 -19.25 11.39 10.10
CA VAL A 98 -18.37 12.12 11.03
C VAL A 98 -17.17 11.23 11.36
N ASN A 99 -15.96 11.67 10.97
CA ASN A 99 -14.69 10.94 11.06
C ASN A 99 -14.48 9.83 10.02
N ALA A 100 -15.15 9.86 8.86
CA ALA A 100 -14.78 9.01 7.74
C ALA A 100 -13.45 9.46 7.12
N PRO A 101 -12.63 8.55 6.58
CA PRO A 101 -11.50 8.93 5.73
C PRO A 101 -11.97 9.75 4.53
N GLU A 102 -11.25 10.82 4.17
CA GLU A 102 -11.67 11.79 3.13
C GLU A 102 -11.73 11.21 1.72
N ASP A 103 -11.07 10.08 1.48
CA ASP A 103 -10.85 9.46 0.16
C ASP A 103 -11.76 8.24 -0.11
N ILE A 104 -12.93 8.19 0.52
CA ILE A 104 -13.90 7.10 0.33
C ILE A 104 -14.96 7.50 -0.70
N ILE A 105 -15.27 6.56 -1.59
CA ILE A 105 -16.32 6.71 -2.59
C ILE A 105 -17.59 6.04 -2.07
N TYR A 106 -18.70 6.81 -2.02
CA TYR A 106 -20.01 6.31 -1.58
C TYR A 106 -20.91 6.07 -2.77
N ILE A 107 -21.52 4.89 -2.84
CA ILE A 107 -22.44 4.49 -3.90
C ILE A 107 -23.73 3.92 -3.27
N GLU A 108 -24.86 4.46 -3.67
CA GLU A 108 -26.16 3.91 -3.30
C GLU A 108 -26.47 2.64 -4.09
N LYS A 109 -26.96 1.62 -3.40
CA LYS A 109 -27.44 0.36 -4.01
C LYS A 109 -28.81 0.60 -4.66
N PRO A 110 -29.10 -0.06 -5.81
CA PRO A 110 -28.24 -0.99 -6.52
C PRO A 110 -27.21 -0.29 -7.41
N ILE A 111 -25.96 -0.75 -7.35
CA ILE A 111 -24.91 -0.26 -8.27
C ILE A 111 -25.25 -0.68 -9.70
N ASN A 112 -24.99 0.20 -10.67
CA ASN A 112 -25.28 -0.06 -12.07
C ASN A 112 -23.98 -0.27 -12.89
N LYS A 113 -24.16 -0.74 -14.15
CA LYS A 113 -23.06 -1.04 -15.08
C LYS A 113 -22.14 0.16 -15.33
N GLY A 114 -22.70 1.36 -15.48
CA GLY A 114 -21.90 2.57 -15.74
C GLY A 114 -21.01 2.96 -14.56
N GLN A 115 -21.56 2.84 -13.34
CA GLN A 115 -20.80 3.06 -12.11
C GLN A 115 -19.66 2.04 -11.97
N VAL A 116 -19.93 0.74 -12.24
CA VAL A 116 -18.89 -0.30 -12.20
C VAL A 116 -17.77 0.01 -13.20
N SER A 117 -18.11 0.36 -14.44
CA SER A 117 -17.11 0.70 -15.47
C SER A 117 -16.24 1.86 -15.04
N HIS A 118 -16.84 2.95 -14.52
CA HIS A 118 -16.11 4.10 -14.02
C HIS A 118 -15.20 3.75 -12.82
N LEU A 119 -15.69 2.97 -11.87
CA LEU A 119 -14.88 2.56 -10.69
C LEU A 119 -13.71 1.66 -11.06
N VAL A 120 -13.85 0.83 -12.08
CA VAL A 120 -12.71 0.07 -12.64
C VAL A 120 -11.68 1.00 -13.32
N GLU A 121 -12.11 2.08 -13.95
CA GLU A 121 -11.19 3.12 -14.47
C GLU A 121 -10.44 3.83 -13.33
N VAL A 122 -11.12 4.16 -12.24
CA VAL A 122 -10.48 4.71 -11.01
C VAL A 122 -9.42 3.74 -10.48
N ALA A 123 -9.74 2.45 -10.39
CA ALA A 123 -8.79 1.42 -9.96
C ALA A 123 -7.58 1.32 -10.92
N GLN A 124 -7.82 1.38 -12.23
CA GLN A 124 -6.78 1.36 -13.25
C GLN A 124 -5.83 2.55 -13.10
N ASP A 125 -6.38 3.75 -12.93
CA ASP A 125 -5.57 4.96 -12.77
C ASP A 125 -4.79 4.98 -11.45
N TRP A 126 -5.37 4.44 -10.38
CA TRP A 126 -4.65 4.25 -9.14
C TRP A 126 -3.52 3.23 -9.32
N ALA A 127 -3.79 2.08 -9.92
CA ALA A 127 -2.80 1.02 -10.14
C ALA A 127 -1.61 1.45 -11.01
N LYS A 128 -1.81 2.39 -11.96
CA LYS A 128 -0.72 3.00 -12.75
C LYS A 128 0.20 3.90 -11.90
N ARG A 129 -0.33 4.50 -10.83
CA ARG A 129 0.35 5.50 -10.00
C ARG A 129 0.76 4.99 -8.63
N LYS A 130 0.30 3.79 -8.25
CA LYS A 130 0.56 3.25 -6.92
C LYS A 130 2.05 3.13 -6.65
N THR A 131 2.46 3.67 -5.52
CA THR A 131 3.82 3.50 -5.01
C THR A 131 3.95 2.11 -4.40
N PRO A 132 5.03 1.36 -4.68
CA PRO A 132 5.27 0.07 -4.04
C PRO A 132 5.29 0.18 -2.52
N LEU A 133 4.73 -0.82 -1.85
CA LEU A 133 4.62 -0.89 -0.40
C LEU A 133 5.58 -1.94 0.17
N ILE A 134 6.14 -1.64 1.33
CA ILE A 134 6.93 -2.56 2.15
C ILE A 134 6.01 -3.10 3.24
N GLU A 135 5.92 -4.43 3.36
CA GLU A 135 5.20 -5.09 4.44
C GLU A 135 6.03 -5.04 5.73
N VAL A 136 5.43 -4.53 6.80
CA VAL A 136 6.07 -4.35 8.11
C VAL A 136 5.22 -5.01 9.18
N ARG A 137 5.75 -6.02 9.84
CA ARG A 137 5.09 -6.70 10.97
C ARG A 137 5.45 -6.00 12.27
N CYS A 138 4.47 -5.44 12.95
CA CYS A 138 4.61 -4.76 14.24
C CYS A 138 3.79 -5.50 15.31
N GLN A 139 4.45 -6.26 16.18
CA GLN A 139 3.80 -7.05 17.25
C GLN A 139 2.60 -7.90 16.74
N LYS A 140 1.38 -7.37 16.82
CA LYS A 140 0.15 -8.09 16.45
C LYS A 140 -0.41 -7.68 15.08
N ASP A 141 0.09 -6.59 14.51
CA ASP A 141 -0.44 -6.00 13.29
C ASP A 141 0.58 -5.97 12.16
N THR A 142 0.07 -6.05 10.93
CA THR A 142 0.86 -5.83 9.72
C THR A 142 0.54 -4.45 9.16
N HIS A 143 1.57 -3.64 8.96
CA HIS A 143 1.49 -2.32 8.34
C HIS A 143 2.10 -2.37 6.95
N PHE A 144 1.65 -1.47 6.09
CA PHE A 144 2.21 -1.28 4.76
C PHE A 144 2.68 0.16 4.63
N ILE A 145 3.97 0.36 4.48
CA ILE A 145 4.58 1.68 4.32
C ILE A 145 5.05 1.85 2.88
N ARG A 146 4.97 3.05 2.35
CA ARG A 146 5.52 3.34 1.03
C ARG A 146 7.03 3.27 1.09
N TYR A 147 7.66 2.69 0.04
CA TYR A 147 9.11 2.54 0.02
C TYR A 147 9.83 3.91 0.06
N ASP A 148 9.20 4.95 -0.48
CA ASP A 148 9.74 6.31 -0.49
C ASP A 148 9.54 7.08 0.84
N GLU A 149 8.71 6.58 1.76
CA GLU A 149 8.56 7.11 3.12
C GLU A 149 9.63 6.60 4.08
N LEU A 150 10.20 5.43 3.81
CA LEU A 150 11.25 4.87 4.67
C LEU A 150 12.57 5.61 4.46
N ILE A 151 12.98 6.38 5.46
CA ILE A 151 14.28 7.09 5.48
C ILE A 151 15.41 6.15 5.87
N ARG A 152 15.23 5.47 7.00
CA ARG A 152 16.27 4.65 7.64
C ARG A 152 15.64 3.53 8.45
N ALA A 153 16.28 2.36 8.45
CA ALA A 153 15.97 1.28 9.38
C ALA A 153 17.18 0.98 10.27
N ILE A 154 16.96 0.87 11.57
CA ILE A 154 17.96 0.72 12.61
C ILE A 154 17.68 -0.56 13.38
N PRO A 155 18.60 -1.56 13.41
CA PRO A 155 18.40 -2.72 14.27
C PRO A 155 18.52 -2.30 15.74
N LEU A 156 17.49 -2.55 16.53
CA LEU A 156 17.50 -2.34 17.98
C LEU A 156 18.19 -3.52 18.66
N ASP A 157 17.81 -4.73 18.24
CA ASP A 157 18.40 -5.99 18.66
C ASP A 157 18.30 -7.07 17.56
N SER A 158 18.32 -8.34 17.91
CA SER A 158 18.20 -9.46 16.96
C SER A 158 16.77 -9.66 16.42
N PHE A 159 15.74 -9.10 17.09
CA PHE A 159 14.33 -9.33 16.80
C PHE A 159 13.58 -8.05 16.41
N TYR A 160 14.09 -6.88 16.77
CA TYR A 160 13.41 -5.61 16.56
C TYR A 160 14.21 -4.68 15.69
N THR A 161 13.53 -4.05 14.75
CA THR A 161 14.08 -3.03 13.86
C THR A 161 13.21 -1.77 13.92
N ARG A 162 13.81 -0.62 14.20
CA ARG A 162 13.13 0.67 14.12
C ARG A 162 13.19 1.23 12.73
N LEU A 163 12.04 1.62 12.19
CA LEU A 163 11.86 2.26 10.89
C LEU A 163 11.58 3.74 11.12
N CYS A 164 12.43 4.62 10.60
CA CYS A 164 12.25 6.07 10.65
C CYS A 164 11.59 6.52 9.35
N LEU A 165 10.43 7.18 9.44
CA LEU A 165 9.61 7.60 8.30
C LEU A 165 9.71 9.09 8.02
N SER A 166 9.41 9.51 6.80
CA SER A 166 9.50 10.91 6.34
C SER A 166 8.58 11.87 7.07
N GLY A 167 7.47 11.39 7.65
CA GLY A 167 6.55 12.18 8.48
C GLY A 167 7.05 12.52 9.89
N GLY A 168 8.25 12.03 10.27
CA GLY A 168 8.78 12.16 11.63
C GLY A 168 8.32 11.02 12.55
N ASP A 169 7.45 10.15 12.07
CA ASP A 169 6.98 8.97 12.78
C ASP A 169 8.02 7.83 12.73
N PHE A 170 7.86 6.86 13.61
CA PHE A 170 8.63 5.62 13.58
C PHE A 170 7.72 4.41 13.85
N LEU A 171 8.12 3.28 13.28
CA LEU A 171 7.53 1.97 13.55
C LEU A 171 8.60 1.03 14.13
N GLU A 172 8.20 0.13 15.02
CA GLU A 172 9.06 -0.93 15.51
C GLU A 172 8.60 -2.28 14.93
N MET A 173 9.36 -2.75 13.97
CA MET A 173 9.13 -4.01 13.28
C MET A 173 9.65 -5.18 14.10
N THR A 174 8.85 -6.26 14.19
CA THR A 174 9.21 -7.51 14.87
C THR A 174 9.84 -8.51 13.90
N ASP A 175 10.73 -8.03 13.05
CA ASP A 175 11.44 -8.85 12.08
C ASP A 175 12.88 -8.36 11.95
N SER A 176 13.75 -9.22 11.41
CA SER A 176 15.17 -8.87 11.29
C SER A 176 15.39 -7.81 10.21
N ILE A 177 16.40 -6.99 10.40
CA ILE A 177 16.82 -5.99 9.41
C ILE A 177 17.25 -6.64 8.08
N ASP A 178 17.69 -7.90 8.09
CA ASP A 178 18.05 -8.64 6.89
C ASP A 178 16.82 -9.06 6.09
N SER A 179 15.73 -9.45 6.75
CA SER A 179 14.44 -9.71 6.14
C SER A 179 13.92 -8.45 5.43
N LEU A 180 13.94 -7.31 6.11
CA LEU A 180 13.56 -6.03 5.53
C LEU A 180 14.42 -5.67 4.31
N PHE A 181 15.74 -5.84 4.40
CA PHE A 181 16.62 -5.51 3.28
C PHE A 181 16.33 -6.35 2.05
N ASN A 182 16.02 -7.63 2.23
CA ASN A 182 15.68 -8.53 1.13
C ASN A 182 14.37 -8.10 0.42
N GLN A 183 13.40 -7.59 1.16
CA GLN A 183 12.20 -6.99 0.56
C GLN A 183 12.54 -5.71 -0.22
N CYS A 184 13.41 -4.86 0.34
CA CYS A 184 13.72 -3.55 -0.21
C CYS A 184 14.71 -3.58 -1.40
N ILE A 185 15.47 -4.65 -1.57
CA ILE A 185 16.54 -4.72 -2.58
C ILE A 185 16.03 -4.54 -4.01
N SER A 186 14.80 -4.99 -4.29
CA SER A 186 14.16 -4.87 -5.60
C SER A 186 13.85 -3.44 -6.01
N TYR A 187 13.73 -2.52 -5.04
CA TYR A 187 13.46 -1.10 -5.31
C TYR A 187 14.72 -0.34 -5.76
N GLY A 188 15.91 -0.93 -5.55
CA GLY A 188 17.19 -0.37 -5.99
C GLY A 188 17.67 0.87 -5.25
N CYS A 189 16.85 1.47 -4.37
CA CYS A 189 17.17 2.71 -3.65
C CYS A 189 17.65 2.51 -2.21
N PHE A 190 17.77 1.28 -1.73
CA PHE A 190 18.19 0.98 -0.37
C PHE A 190 19.63 0.49 -0.32
N ILE A 191 20.41 1.05 0.59
CA ILE A 191 21.83 0.71 0.82
C ILE A 191 22.07 0.31 2.27
N ARG A 192 23.09 -0.52 2.48
CA ARG A 192 23.59 -0.88 3.82
C ARG A 192 24.65 0.11 4.28
N CYS A 193 24.41 0.78 5.40
CA CYS A 193 25.37 1.64 6.10
C CYS A 193 25.68 1.03 7.47
N LYS A 194 26.78 0.33 7.63
CA LYS A 194 27.10 -0.52 8.78
C LYS A 194 26.02 -1.58 9.01
N LYS A 195 25.22 -1.41 10.06
CA LYS A 195 24.11 -2.29 10.39
C LYS A 195 22.76 -1.73 9.90
N ASP A 196 22.70 -0.45 9.52
CA ASP A 196 21.48 0.22 9.12
C ASP A 196 21.16 0.00 7.65
N ILE A 197 19.89 0.15 7.29
CA ILE A 197 19.42 0.34 5.93
C ILE A 197 19.11 1.83 5.75
N VAL A 198 19.52 2.41 4.64
CA VAL A 198 19.28 3.82 4.30
C VAL A 198 18.68 3.90 2.90
N ASN A 199 17.64 4.71 2.75
CA ASN A 199 17.08 5.04 1.45
C ASN A 199 17.88 6.21 0.85
N ILE A 200 18.46 6.01 -0.33
CA ILE A 200 19.30 7.02 -0.98
C ILE A 200 18.53 8.29 -1.37
N TYR A 201 17.21 8.21 -1.57
CA TYR A 201 16.39 9.39 -1.86
C TYR A 201 16.28 10.37 -0.68
N HIS A 202 16.60 9.91 0.52
CA HIS A 202 16.63 10.72 1.74
C HIS A 202 18.04 11.13 2.17
N ILE A 203 19.04 11.00 1.30
CA ILE A 203 20.38 11.53 1.53
C ILE A 203 20.40 13.00 1.14
N GLU A 204 20.57 13.88 2.12
CA GLU A 204 20.66 15.33 1.93
C GLU A 204 22.06 15.75 1.48
N SER A 205 23.10 15.21 2.12
CA SER A 205 24.49 15.53 1.81
C SER A 205 25.45 14.41 2.21
N ALA A 206 26.61 14.38 1.53
CA ALA A 206 27.71 13.49 1.90
C ALA A 206 28.53 14.12 3.04
N THR A 207 29.04 13.25 3.93
CA THR A 207 30.05 13.59 4.94
C THR A 207 31.32 12.80 4.66
N ASP A 208 32.41 13.03 5.40
CA ASP A 208 33.69 12.34 5.17
C ASP A 208 33.57 10.80 5.19
N ASN A 209 32.74 10.26 6.09
CA ASN A 209 32.58 8.83 6.30
C ASN A 209 31.12 8.35 6.27
N GLY A 210 30.21 9.14 5.68
CA GLY A 210 28.78 8.81 5.71
C GLY A 210 27.90 9.78 4.97
N PHE A 211 26.67 9.94 5.49
CA PHE A 211 25.64 10.78 4.92
C PHE A 211 24.85 11.49 6.01
N ARG A 212 24.42 12.70 5.72
CA ARG A 212 23.34 13.37 6.44
C ARG A 212 22.03 13.07 5.73
N LEU A 213 21.00 12.73 6.50
CA LEU A 213 19.68 12.37 6.00
C LEU A 213 18.70 13.54 6.18
N THR A 214 17.61 13.51 5.42
CA THR A 214 16.55 14.54 5.41
C THR A 214 15.87 14.75 6.77
N ASN A 215 15.90 13.76 7.65
CA ASN A 215 15.41 13.86 9.03
C ASN A 215 16.45 14.42 10.02
N GLY A 216 17.61 14.86 9.53
CA GLY A 216 18.71 15.38 10.34
C GLY A 216 19.68 14.35 10.89
N ASP A 217 19.37 13.05 10.79
CA ASP A 217 20.26 11.98 11.23
C ASP A 217 21.56 11.95 10.42
N THR A 218 22.63 11.48 11.05
CA THR A 218 23.87 11.16 10.37
C THR A 218 24.15 9.67 10.44
N VAL A 219 24.42 9.06 9.30
CA VAL A 219 24.78 7.64 9.19
C VAL A 219 26.19 7.51 8.63
N THR A 220 26.94 6.54 9.14
CA THR A 220 28.30 6.24 8.66
C THR A 220 28.36 4.85 8.04
N TYR A 221 29.24 4.65 7.06
CA TYR A 221 29.47 3.36 6.43
C TYR A 221 30.90 2.85 6.67
N ARG A 222 31.13 1.54 6.48
CA ARG A 222 32.47 0.96 6.51
C ARG A 222 33.16 1.21 5.17
N PHE A 223 34.49 1.32 5.17
CA PHE A 223 35.26 1.49 3.93
C PHE A 223 34.94 0.44 2.87
N THR A 224 34.73 -0.82 3.29
CA THR A 224 34.33 -1.93 2.40
C THR A 224 32.96 -1.75 1.74
N GLN A 225 32.08 -0.95 2.34
CA GLN A 225 30.73 -0.66 1.82
C GLN A 225 30.70 0.52 0.85
N ARG A 226 31.78 1.31 0.77
CA ARG A 226 31.86 2.53 -0.05
C ARG A 226 31.59 2.26 -1.53
N LYS A 227 32.22 1.23 -2.10
CA LYS A 227 32.09 0.92 -3.54
C LYS A 227 30.67 0.48 -3.92
N PRO A 228 30.03 -0.50 -3.23
CA PRO A 228 28.63 -0.84 -3.46
C PRO A 228 27.68 0.37 -3.35
N ILE A 229 27.86 1.21 -2.32
CA ILE A 229 27.03 2.39 -2.09
C ILE A 229 27.11 3.34 -3.29
N ILE A 230 28.33 3.71 -3.71
CA ILE A 230 28.53 4.62 -4.85
C ILE A 230 27.92 4.04 -6.12
N ASN A 231 28.07 2.74 -6.37
CA ASN A 231 27.48 2.09 -7.54
C ASN A 231 25.94 2.18 -7.53
N THR A 232 25.31 1.89 -6.41
CA THR A 232 23.85 2.01 -6.26
C THR A 232 23.38 3.45 -6.48
N MET A 233 24.07 4.42 -5.89
CA MET A 233 23.75 5.84 -6.08
C MET A 233 23.91 6.26 -7.55
N ALA A 234 25.00 5.88 -8.20
CA ALA A 234 25.26 6.23 -9.60
C ALA A 234 24.24 5.61 -10.58
N GLN A 235 23.78 4.40 -10.31
CA GLN A 235 22.72 3.75 -11.09
C GLN A 235 21.38 4.51 -10.98
N ASN A 236 21.03 4.94 -9.77
CA ASN A 236 19.75 5.63 -9.52
C ASN A 236 19.76 7.10 -9.92
N MET A 237 20.89 7.80 -9.83
CA MET A 237 21.02 9.18 -10.35
C MET A 237 20.79 9.24 -11.86
N ARG A 238 21.17 8.22 -12.63
CA ARG A 238 20.88 8.14 -14.07
C ARG A 238 19.38 8.04 -14.36
N TYR A 239 18.59 7.42 -13.51
CA TYR A 239 17.13 7.35 -13.64
C TYR A 239 16.43 8.66 -13.30
N LEU A 240 16.99 9.48 -12.41
CA LEU A 240 16.43 10.80 -12.05
C LEU A 240 16.71 11.87 -13.09
N SER A 241 17.77 11.75 -13.88
CA SER A 241 18.11 12.70 -14.96
C SER A 241 17.35 12.43 -16.27
N THR A 242 16.57 11.35 -16.34
CA THR A 242 15.77 10.95 -17.52
C THR A 242 14.25 11.10 -17.31
N ARG A 243 13.82 11.68 -16.22
CA ARG A 243 12.45 12.11 -15.93
C ARG A 243 12.40 13.62 -15.79
#